data_04b53562feb6967abaea04b2018b9a29
#
_entry.id   04b53562feb6967abaea04b2018b9a29
#
_cell.length_a   1.000
_cell.length_b   1.000
_cell.length_c   1.000
_cell.angle_alpha   90.00
_cell.angle_beta   90.00
_cell.angle_gamma   90.00
#
_symmetry.space_group_name_H-M   'P 1'
#
loop_
_entity.id
_entity.type
_entity.pdbx_description
1 polymer ?
#
loop_
_entity_poly.entity_id
_entity_poly.type
_entity_poly.pdbx_seq_one_letter_code
_entity_poly.pdbx_strand_id
1 'polypeptide(L)'
;MRSLPTNWHQQFKYEVLQLLLFRSILCLSDYFLKGEGMLEEGMKERTIILGIVGDSAAGKTTLTKGIAQVLGEDNVTIICTDDYHRYDRAQRAEMGISALHPDCNYLDIIEQHLALLRAGEAILKPIYNHSTGAFDPPEYIEPRKYVIVEGLLGYSTRRMRNSYDVKTYLAPPESLRATWKVKRDTRKRGYNEEQVLEQLRKREPDSKAFIRPQRKWADMVVSFYPPEANQNNGDDLLLDVNLILRPTIPHPELSRILNAEGNHLGAAIRLGLSRDMGKPVDILEIDGQANLEQVRELEKMMCSEVPYLGQFCSLEGNQELGKLTGTTGETLQSYPLALTQLLITYHMLKAAS
;
A
#
# COMPACT_ATOMS: atom_id res chain seq x y z
N MET A 1 -0.29 3.75 -46.61
CA MET A 1 0.72 3.41 -45.60
C MET A 1 0.80 4.58 -44.62
N ARG A 2 0.10 4.50 -43.48
CA ARG A 2 0.21 5.49 -42.41
C ARG A 2 1.28 4.99 -41.43
N SER A 3 2.31 5.81 -41.22
CA SER A 3 3.40 5.56 -40.30
C SER A 3 2.86 5.37 -38.89
N LEU A 4 3.27 4.27 -38.23
CA LEU A 4 3.04 4.01 -36.82
C LEU A 4 3.59 5.18 -35.97
N PRO A 5 2.91 5.58 -34.89
CA PRO A 5 3.42 6.63 -34.02
C PRO A 5 4.70 6.14 -33.32
N THR A 6 5.70 7.00 -33.32
CA THR A 6 6.99 6.83 -32.68
C THR A 6 6.81 6.35 -31.23
N ASN A 7 7.42 5.26 -30.96
CA ASN A 7 7.45 4.44 -29.77
C ASN A 7 7.63 5.29 -28.52
N TRP A 8 6.57 5.52 -27.71
CA TRP A 8 6.60 6.19 -26.42
C TRP A 8 7.70 5.62 -25.50
N HIS A 9 7.98 4.33 -25.64
CA HIS A 9 9.05 3.62 -24.96
C HIS A 9 10.46 4.18 -25.28
N GLN A 10 10.70 4.59 -26.52
CA GLN A 10 11.96 5.25 -26.88
C GLN A 10 11.97 6.71 -26.40
N GLN A 11 10.84 7.38 -26.48
CA GLN A 11 10.72 8.79 -26.05
C GLN A 11 10.84 8.93 -24.53
N PHE A 12 10.18 8.07 -23.75
CA PHE A 12 10.30 8.03 -22.29
C PHE A 12 11.74 7.68 -21.84
N LYS A 13 12.39 6.69 -22.45
CA LYS A 13 13.80 6.38 -22.18
C LYS A 13 14.73 7.54 -22.55
N TYR A 14 14.44 8.23 -23.64
CA TYR A 14 15.26 9.35 -24.10
C TYR A 14 15.12 10.57 -23.18
N GLU A 15 13.93 10.89 -22.75
CA GLU A 15 13.66 11.99 -21.83
C GLU A 15 14.21 11.72 -20.42
N VAL A 16 14.05 10.51 -19.91
CA VAL A 16 14.65 10.10 -18.63
C VAL A 16 16.18 10.11 -18.70
N LEU A 17 16.76 9.65 -19.82
CA LEU A 17 18.22 9.68 -20.01
C LEU A 17 18.76 11.12 -20.12
N GLN A 18 18.05 12.01 -20.81
CA GLN A 18 18.41 13.43 -20.89
C GLN A 18 18.32 14.14 -19.54
N LEU A 19 17.29 13.87 -18.73
CA LEU A 19 17.16 14.43 -17.39
C LEU A 19 18.25 13.92 -16.45
N LEU A 20 18.63 12.66 -16.54
CA LEU A 20 19.73 12.08 -15.76
C LEU A 20 21.09 12.66 -16.19
N LEU A 21 21.33 12.84 -17.49
CA LEU A 21 22.53 13.48 -18.03
C LEU A 21 22.60 14.96 -17.66
N PHE A 22 21.48 15.69 -17.73
CA PHE A 22 21.44 17.11 -17.37
C PHE A 22 21.70 17.33 -15.87
N ARG A 23 21.18 16.45 -15.00
CA ARG A 23 21.46 16.48 -13.56
C ARG A 23 22.90 16.11 -13.23
N SER A 24 23.48 15.14 -13.93
CA SER A 24 24.89 14.78 -13.75
C SER A 24 25.83 15.92 -14.16
N ILE A 25 25.49 16.68 -15.19
CA ILE A 25 26.26 17.85 -15.65
C ILE A 25 26.11 19.03 -14.69
N LEU A 26 24.89 19.27 -14.16
CA LEU A 26 24.65 20.31 -13.14
C LEU A 26 25.32 19.97 -11.81
N CYS A 27 25.33 18.71 -11.39
CA CYS A 27 26.03 18.27 -10.18
C CYS A 27 27.55 18.41 -10.29
N LEU A 28 28.12 18.22 -11.49
CA LEU A 28 29.54 18.41 -11.75
C LEU A 28 29.92 19.90 -11.82
N SER A 29 29.03 20.78 -12.30
CA SER A 29 29.30 22.23 -12.34
C SER A 29 29.24 22.87 -10.95
N ASP A 30 28.37 22.40 -10.06
CA ASP A 30 28.31 22.87 -8.66
C ASP A 30 29.49 22.38 -7.82
N TYR A 31 30.09 21.25 -8.15
CA TYR A 31 31.29 20.74 -7.48
C TYR A 31 32.58 21.57 -7.81
N PHE A 32 32.60 22.22 -8.97
CA PHE A 32 33.76 23.04 -9.39
C PHE A 32 33.70 24.50 -8.92
N LEU A 33 32.56 25.01 -8.47
CA LEU A 33 32.37 26.41 -8.08
C LEU A 33 32.29 26.65 -6.54
N LYS A 34 32.35 25.62 -5.72
CA LYS A 34 32.35 25.72 -4.24
C LYS A 34 33.61 25.10 -3.62
N GLY A 35 34.76 25.64 -3.95
CA GLY A 35 35.89 25.63 -3.03
C GLY A 35 35.62 26.70 -1.98
N GLU A 36 35.68 26.33 -0.69
CA GLU A 36 35.57 27.14 0.53
C GLU A 36 34.14 27.32 1.09
N GLY A 37 33.82 26.51 2.09
CA GLY A 37 32.69 26.62 2.98
C GLY A 37 32.11 25.26 3.34
N MET A 38 32.77 24.50 4.22
CA MET A 38 32.16 23.39 4.94
C MET A 38 31.06 23.99 5.84
N LEU A 39 29.85 24.08 5.28
CA LEU A 39 28.62 24.19 6.06
C LEU A 39 28.01 22.80 6.07
N GLU A 40 27.62 22.36 7.26
CA GLU A 40 26.88 21.13 7.53
C GLU A 40 25.77 20.95 6.48
N GLU A 41 25.99 20.12 5.44
CA GLU A 41 24.91 19.53 4.70
C GLU A 41 24.16 18.65 5.70
N GLY A 42 23.01 19.14 6.18
CA GLY A 42 22.11 18.37 7.02
C GLY A 42 21.87 17.03 6.31
N MET A 43 22.28 15.93 6.93
CA MET A 43 21.99 14.59 6.43
C MET A 43 20.49 14.53 6.18
N LYS A 44 20.11 14.41 4.91
CA LYS A 44 18.71 14.26 4.49
C LYS A 44 18.14 13.07 5.26
N GLU A 45 17.12 13.31 6.08
CA GLU A 45 16.51 12.25 6.88
C GLU A 45 16.06 11.13 5.92
N ARG A 46 16.47 9.89 6.19
CA ARG A 46 16.15 8.73 5.36
C ARG A 46 14.63 8.58 5.25
N THR A 47 14.13 8.43 4.05
CA THR A 47 12.72 8.12 3.79
C THR A 47 12.37 6.72 4.28
N ILE A 48 11.24 6.58 4.99
CA ILE A 48 10.69 5.32 5.47
C ILE A 48 9.65 4.82 4.48
N ILE A 49 9.82 3.60 3.96
CA ILE A 49 8.97 3.06 2.89
C ILE A 49 8.15 1.87 3.37
N LEU A 50 6.82 2.02 3.33
CA LEU A 50 5.83 0.96 3.53
C LEU A 50 5.35 0.42 2.18
N GLY A 51 5.46 -0.90 1.97
CA GLY A 51 4.82 -1.58 0.86
C GLY A 51 3.47 -2.15 1.25
N ILE A 52 2.45 -1.97 0.39
CA ILE A 52 1.11 -2.56 0.55
C ILE A 52 0.76 -3.29 -0.74
N VAL A 53 0.89 -4.61 -0.75
CA VAL A 53 0.67 -5.46 -1.91
C VAL A 53 -0.51 -6.39 -1.69
N GLY A 54 -1.18 -6.75 -2.75
CA GLY A 54 -2.32 -7.67 -2.74
C GLY A 54 -3.05 -7.63 -4.07
N ASP A 55 -3.94 -8.56 -4.29
CA ASP A 55 -4.69 -8.66 -5.54
C ASP A 55 -5.61 -7.44 -5.78
N SER A 56 -6.12 -7.32 -6.99
CA SER A 56 -7.07 -6.26 -7.34
C SER A 56 -8.32 -6.35 -6.46
N ALA A 57 -8.73 -5.20 -5.90
CA ALA A 57 -9.83 -5.07 -4.93
C ALA A 57 -9.60 -5.76 -3.56
N ALA A 58 -8.36 -5.96 -3.14
CA ALA A 58 -8.06 -6.48 -1.80
C ALA A 58 -8.17 -5.44 -0.67
N GLY A 59 -8.50 -4.18 -0.96
CA GLY A 59 -8.61 -3.12 0.04
C GLY A 59 -7.36 -2.25 0.24
N LYS A 60 -6.35 -2.37 -0.64
CA LYS A 60 -5.08 -1.64 -0.53
C LYS A 60 -5.26 -0.13 -0.33
N THR A 61 -5.97 0.52 -1.25
CA THR A 61 -6.18 1.97 -1.22
C THR A 61 -6.94 2.44 0.03
N THR A 62 -7.90 1.64 0.52
CA THR A 62 -8.61 1.92 1.77
C THR A 62 -7.66 1.87 2.96
N LEU A 63 -6.80 0.84 3.01
CA LEU A 63 -5.79 0.72 4.05
C LEU A 63 -4.78 1.87 4.00
N THR A 64 -4.26 2.19 2.80
CA THR A 64 -3.29 3.26 2.55
C THR A 64 -3.79 4.62 3.03
N LYS A 65 -5.05 4.98 2.75
CA LYS A 65 -5.62 6.27 3.13
C LYS A 65 -5.63 6.50 4.65
N GLY A 66 -6.12 5.54 5.42
CA GLY A 66 -6.15 5.67 6.86
C GLY A 66 -4.74 5.71 7.47
N ILE A 67 -3.79 4.90 6.96
CA ILE A 67 -2.39 4.96 7.40
C ILE A 67 -1.77 6.33 7.08
N ALA A 68 -1.99 6.85 5.87
CA ALA A 68 -1.49 8.17 5.49
C ALA A 68 -2.02 9.27 6.41
N GLN A 69 -3.28 9.16 6.83
CA GLN A 69 -3.88 10.11 7.74
C GLN A 69 -3.29 10.05 9.15
N VAL A 70 -3.04 8.84 9.68
CA VAL A 70 -2.38 8.66 10.99
C VAL A 70 -0.95 9.23 10.99
N LEU A 71 -0.23 9.13 9.86
CA LEU A 71 1.12 9.68 9.68
C LEU A 71 1.12 11.21 9.40
N GLY A 72 -0.06 11.79 9.13
CA GLY A 72 -0.23 13.13 8.60
C GLY A 72 -0.01 13.17 7.09
N GLU A 73 -1.08 13.48 6.33
CA GLU A 73 -1.05 13.45 4.86
C GLU A 73 0.09 14.28 4.26
N ASP A 74 0.42 15.41 4.90
CA ASP A 74 1.54 16.26 4.49
C ASP A 74 2.92 15.61 4.66
N ASN A 75 3.04 14.55 5.43
CA ASN A 75 4.28 13.79 5.64
C ASN A 75 4.37 12.55 4.75
N VAL A 76 3.33 12.24 3.95
CA VAL A 76 3.22 11.00 3.20
C VAL A 76 3.20 11.24 1.70
N THR A 77 4.02 10.49 0.98
CA THR A 77 3.95 10.33 -0.48
C THR A 77 3.34 8.97 -0.80
N ILE A 78 2.30 8.93 -1.63
CA ILE A 78 1.65 7.68 -2.05
C ILE A 78 2.03 7.38 -3.50
N ILE A 79 2.55 6.18 -3.73
CA ILE A 79 2.92 5.67 -5.06
C ILE A 79 2.06 4.45 -5.39
N CYS A 80 1.32 4.52 -6.49
CA CYS A 80 0.57 3.38 -7.02
C CYS A 80 1.40 2.67 -8.10
N THR A 81 1.67 1.36 -7.93
CA THR A 81 2.43 0.61 -8.92
C THR A 81 1.62 0.30 -10.19
N ASP A 82 0.30 0.45 -10.14
CA ASP A 82 -0.56 0.31 -11.33
C ASP A 82 -0.33 1.44 -12.35
N ASP A 83 0.29 2.55 -11.95
CA ASP A 83 0.71 3.63 -12.85
C ASP A 83 1.85 3.22 -13.80
N TYR A 84 2.58 2.16 -13.47
CA TYR A 84 3.75 1.69 -14.22
C TYR A 84 3.41 0.66 -15.29
N HIS A 85 2.18 0.64 -15.82
CA HIS A 85 1.84 -0.20 -16.95
C HIS A 85 2.68 0.15 -18.18
N ARG A 86 3.09 -0.87 -18.92
CA ARG A 86 3.85 -0.74 -20.18
C ARG A 86 2.94 -0.46 -21.37
N TYR A 87 1.71 -0.95 -21.28
CA TYR A 87 0.72 -0.91 -22.36
C TYR A 87 -0.60 -0.31 -21.87
N ASP A 88 -1.24 0.48 -22.71
CA ASP A 88 -2.58 0.98 -22.46
C ASP A 88 -3.64 -0.14 -22.49
N ARG A 89 -4.90 0.19 -22.21
CA ARG A 89 -5.97 -0.82 -22.14
C ARG A 89 -6.24 -1.48 -23.49
N ALA A 90 -6.17 -0.73 -24.60
CA ALA A 90 -6.41 -1.24 -25.94
C ALA A 90 -5.29 -2.18 -26.38
N GLN A 91 -4.05 -1.78 -26.19
CA GLN A 91 -2.87 -2.59 -26.47
C GLN A 91 -2.87 -3.92 -25.67
N ARG A 92 -3.22 -3.88 -24.37
CA ARG A 92 -3.33 -5.09 -23.56
C ARG A 92 -4.42 -6.03 -24.05
N ALA A 93 -5.54 -5.48 -24.50
CA ALA A 93 -6.63 -6.30 -25.07
C ALA A 93 -6.21 -6.97 -26.38
N GLU A 94 -5.53 -6.25 -27.26
CA GLU A 94 -5.01 -6.79 -28.54
C GLU A 94 -3.97 -7.88 -28.30
N MET A 95 -3.06 -7.68 -27.35
CA MET A 95 -2.00 -8.62 -27.01
C MET A 95 -2.48 -9.81 -26.16
N GLY A 96 -3.70 -9.76 -25.64
CA GLY A 96 -4.21 -10.77 -24.71
C GLY A 96 -3.46 -10.85 -23.37
N ILE A 97 -2.73 -9.78 -22.99
CA ILE A 97 -1.95 -9.74 -21.75
C ILE A 97 -2.72 -9.05 -20.63
N SER A 98 -2.65 -9.59 -19.41
CA SER A 98 -3.32 -8.99 -18.27
C SER A 98 -2.43 -7.95 -17.57
N ALA A 99 -3.06 -6.97 -16.92
CA ALA A 99 -2.37 -5.98 -16.08
C ALA A 99 -1.58 -6.61 -14.90
N LEU A 100 -1.87 -7.87 -14.56
CA LEU A 100 -1.22 -8.61 -13.47
C LEU A 100 0.09 -9.27 -13.93
N HIS A 101 0.30 -9.40 -15.24
CA HIS A 101 1.50 -10.02 -15.77
C HIS A 101 2.72 -9.09 -15.63
N PRO A 102 3.88 -9.60 -15.18
CA PRO A 102 5.09 -8.78 -15.02
C PRO A 102 5.51 -8.05 -16.30
N ASP A 103 5.40 -8.68 -17.47
CA ASP A 103 5.78 -8.08 -18.75
C ASP A 103 4.86 -6.92 -19.18
N CYS A 104 3.70 -6.79 -18.54
CA CYS A 104 2.79 -5.66 -18.73
C CYS A 104 3.20 -4.41 -17.91
N ASN A 105 4.26 -4.51 -17.09
CA ASN A 105 4.65 -3.48 -16.15
C ASN A 105 6.15 -3.16 -16.23
N TYR A 106 6.50 -1.91 -16.03
CA TYR A 106 7.89 -1.44 -15.96
C TYR A 106 8.49 -1.72 -14.58
N LEU A 107 8.77 -3.00 -14.27
CA LEU A 107 9.33 -3.40 -12.98
C LEU A 107 10.72 -2.82 -12.74
N ASP A 108 11.51 -2.65 -13.78
CA ASP A 108 12.83 -2.00 -13.77
C ASP A 108 12.76 -0.53 -13.36
N ILE A 109 11.74 0.20 -13.85
CA ILE A 109 11.51 1.59 -13.46
C ILE A 109 11.00 1.67 -12.02
N ILE A 110 10.11 0.76 -11.59
CA ILE A 110 9.67 0.70 -10.19
C ILE A 110 10.88 0.47 -9.26
N GLU A 111 11.79 -0.45 -9.60
CA GLU A 111 13.02 -0.67 -8.82
C GLU A 111 13.87 0.59 -8.70
N GLN A 112 14.08 1.28 -9.80
CA GLN A 112 14.85 2.53 -9.83
C GLN A 112 14.19 3.62 -8.99
N HIS A 113 12.88 3.82 -9.16
CA HIS A 113 12.14 4.82 -8.41
C HIS A 113 12.11 4.53 -6.90
N LEU A 114 11.96 3.27 -6.50
CA LEU A 114 12.06 2.88 -5.09
C LEU A 114 13.43 3.20 -4.49
N ALA A 115 14.52 2.98 -5.24
CA ALA A 115 15.86 3.30 -4.78
C ALA A 115 16.06 4.82 -4.62
N LEU A 116 15.56 5.61 -5.57
CA LEU A 116 15.60 7.08 -5.52
C LEU A 116 14.78 7.61 -4.34
N LEU A 117 13.54 7.15 -4.18
CA LEU A 117 12.68 7.55 -3.08
C LEU A 117 13.30 7.23 -1.72
N ARG A 118 13.95 6.05 -1.59
CA ARG A 118 14.67 5.66 -0.36
C ARG A 118 15.84 6.59 -0.04
N ALA A 119 16.49 7.10 -1.07
CA ALA A 119 17.57 8.08 -0.93
C ALA A 119 17.06 9.52 -0.69
N GLY A 120 15.73 9.73 -0.63
CA GLY A 120 15.15 11.06 -0.55
C GLY A 120 15.20 11.85 -1.85
N GLU A 121 15.40 11.15 -2.99
CA GLU A 121 15.49 11.77 -4.31
C GLU A 121 14.13 11.77 -5.01
N ALA A 122 13.89 12.82 -5.80
CA ALA A 122 12.68 12.97 -6.57
C ALA A 122 12.62 12.00 -7.76
N ILE A 123 11.42 11.70 -8.21
CA ILE A 123 11.15 10.84 -9.36
C ILE A 123 10.20 11.52 -10.34
N LEU A 124 10.26 11.13 -11.61
CA LEU A 124 9.26 11.43 -12.61
C LEU A 124 8.37 10.21 -12.80
N LYS A 125 7.22 10.18 -12.07
CA LYS A 125 6.32 9.04 -11.99
C LYS A 125 5.40 8.99 -13.23
N PRO A 126 5.28 7.85 -13.94
CA PRO A 126 4.24 7.68 -14.96
C PRO A 126 2.85 7.72 -14.32
N ILE A 127 1.85 8.10 -15.10
CA ILE A 127 0.45 8.13 -14.67
C ILE A 127 -0.39 7.28 -15.62
N TYR A 128 -1.11 6.31 -15.06
CA TYR A 128 -2.09 5.53 -15.81
C TYR A 128 -3.51 5.92 -15.40
N ASN A 129 -4.26 6.45 -16.35
CA ASN A 129 -5.63 6.87 -16.14
C ASN A 129 -6.58 5.67 -16.25
N HIS A 130 -7.08 5.18 -15.12
CA HIS A 130 -7.99 4.04 -15.08
C HIS A 130 -9.36 4.30 -15.73
N SER A 131 -9.81 5.54 -15.87
CA SER A 131 -11.08 5.87 -16.51
C SER A 131 -10.98 5.77 -18.03
N THR A 132 -9.96 6.40 -18.62
CA THR A 132 -9.71 6.36 -20.07
C THR A 132 -9.02 5.07 -20.49
N GLY A 133 -8.19 4.48 -19.64
CA GLY A 133 -7.36 3.32 -19.93
C GLY A 133 -6.10 3.67 -20.70
N ALA A 134 -5.68 4.92 -20.69
CA ALA A 134 -4.51 5.48 -21.38
C ALA A 134 -3.52 6.07 -20.36
N PHE A 135 -2.40 6.60 -20.86
CA PHE A 135 -1.42 7.30 -20.04
C PHE A 135 -1.66 8.80 -20.07
N ASP A 136 -1.55 9.42 -18.91
CA ASP A 136 -1.49 10.87 -18.75
C ASP A 136 -0.02 11.32 -18.68
N PRO A 137 0.27 12.64 -18.77
CA PRO A 137 1.61 13.18 -18.57
C PRO A 137 2.20 12.73 -17.22
N PRO A 138 3.49 12.43 -17.16
CA PRO A 138 4.14 12.00 -15.92
C PRO A 138 4.16 13.13 -14.90
N GLU A 139 4.20 12.78 -13.63
CA GLU A 139 4.20 13.68 -12.48
C GLU A 139 5.57 13.70 -11.80
N TYR A 140 6.08 14.91 -11.49
CA TYR A 140 7.26 15.09 -10.67
C TYR A 140 6.90 14.96 -9.19
N ILE A 141 7.52 13.99 -8.49
CA ILE A 141 7.25 13.68 -7.11
C ILE A 141 8.53 13.79 -6.28
N GLU A 142 8.48 14.63 -5.27
CA GLU A 142 9.49 14.66 -4.20
C GLU A 142 9.03 13.77 -3.05
N PRO A 143 9.88 12.84 -2.55
CA PRO A 143 9.49 12.01 -1.43
C PRO A 143 9.38 12.84 -0.15
N ARG A 144 8.34 12.56 0.62
CA ARG A 144 8.17 13.05 1.98
C ARG A 144 8.81 12.08 2.97
N LYS A 145 8.74 12.36 4.27
CA LYS A 145 9.29 11.50 5.33
C LYS A 145 8.85 10.04 5.19
N TYR A 146 7.58 9.82 4.88
CA TYR A 146 6.99 8.51 4.68
C TYR A 146 6.57 8.32 3.21
N VAL A 147 6.86 7.15 2.66
CA VAL A 147 6.39 6.74 1.34
C VAL A 147 5.58 5.46 1.47
N ILE A 148 4.35 5.47 0.99
CA ILE A 148 3.50 4.28 0.90
C ILE A 148 3.43 3.86 -0.57
N VAL A 149 3.89 2.66 -0.86
CA VAL A 149 3.85 2.09 -2.22
C VAL A 149 2.81 0.98 -2.24
N GLU A 150 1.69 1.23 -2.93
CA GLU A 150 0.63 0.23 -3.07
C GLU A 150 0.55 -0.33 -4.49
N GLY A 151 0.14 -1.58 -4.62
CA GLY A 151 -0.18 -2.14 -5.92
C GLY A 151 -0.14 -3.66 -6.02
N LEU A 152 0.03 -4.15 -7.25
CA LEU A 152 -0.08 -5.58 -7.58
C LEU A 152 1.27 -6.31 -7.50
N LEU A 153 2.34 -5.71 -8.00
CA LEU A 153 3.63 -6.35 -8.23
C LEU A 153 4.77 -5.78 -7.38
N GLY A 154 4.45 -5.13 -6.26
CA GLY A 154 5.41 -4.39 -5.43
C GLY A 154 6.54 -5.23 -4.82
N TYR A 155 6.39 -6.57 -4.71
CA TYR A 155 7.43 -7.46 -4.17
C TYR A 155 7.98 -8.44 -5.21
N SER A 156 7.82 -8.17 -6.49
CA SER A 156 8.19 -9.07 -7.58
C SER A 156 9.69 -9.38 -7.60
N THR A 157 10.54 -8.39 -7.43
CA THR A 157 11.98 -8.59 -7.50
C THR A 157 12.66 -8.47 -6.13
N ARG A 158 13.87 -8.99 -6.01
CA ARG A 158 14.66 -8.87 -4.77
C ARG A 158 15.02 -7.42 -4.47
N ARG A 159 15.35 -6.64 -5.49
CA ARG A 159 15.72 -5.22 -5.33
C ARG A 159 14.54 -4.41 -4.81
N MET A 160 13.35 -4.59 -5.39
CA MET A 160 12.13 -3.96 -4.86
C MET A 160 11.93 -4.31 -3.39
N ARG A 161 11.99 -5.61 -3.03
CA ARG A 161 11.79 -6.05 -1.63
C ARG A 161 12.78 -5.43 -0.63
N ASN A 162 14.01 -5.20 -1.05
CA ASN A 162 15.05 -4.60 -0.21
C ASN A 162 14.88 -3.08 -0.04
N SER A 163 14.03 -2.43 -0.83
CA SER A 163 13.76 -0.99 -0.74
C SER A 163 12.70 -0.66 0.32
N TYR A 164 11.91 -1.63 0.78
CA TYR A 164 10.89 -1.41 1.81
C TYR A 164 11.45 -1.61 3.21
N ASP A 165 11.03 -0.77 4.14
CA ASP A 165 11.27 -0.96 5.58
C ASP A 165 10.25 -1.94 6.16
N VAL A 166 9.00 -1.85 5.70
CA VAL A 166 7.91 -2.75 6.09
C VAL A 166 7.13 -3.19 4.86
N LYS A 167 6.80 -4.48 4.80
CA LYS A 167 6.05 -5.10 3.72
C LYS A 167 4.76 -5.71 4.24
N THR A 168 3.62 -5.17 3.83
CA THR A 168 2.28 -5.66 4.18
C THR A 168 1.61 -6.28 2.96
N TYR A 169 1.00 -7.45 3.13
CA TYR A 169 0.24 -8.12 2.08
C TYR A 169 -1.23 -8.28 2.49
N LEU A 170 -2.17 -7.86 1.64
CA LEU A 170 -3.61 -8.04 1.86
C LEU A 170 -4.07 -9.34 1.20
N ALA A 171 -4.63 -10.22 2.02
CA ALA A 171 -5.08 -11.56 1.63
C ALA A 171 -6.55 -11.85 2.07
N PRO A 172 -7.53 -11.03 1.69
CA PRO A 172 -8.92 -11.36 1.98
C PRO A 172 -9.31 -12.67 1.27
N PRO A 173 -10.29 -13.44 1.80
CA PRO A 173 -10.87 -14.58 1.11
C PRO A 173 -11.33 -14.21 -0.31
N GLU A 174 -11.17 -15.12 -1.26
CA GLU A 174 -11.46 -14.84 -2.67
C GLU A 174 -12.93 -14.46 -2.90
N SER A 175 -13.86 -15.07 -2.17
CA SER A 175 -15.29 -14.74 -2.21
C SER A 175 -15.55 -13.28 -1.83
N LEU A 176 -14.95 -12.83 -0.73
CA LEU A 176 -15.08 -11.45 -0.25
C LEU A 176 -14.44 -10.46 -1.23
N ARG A 177 -13.24 -10.78 -1.74
CA ARG A 177 -12.54 -9.98 -2.72
C ARG A 177 -13.33 -9.84 -4.04
N ALA A 178 -13.95 -10.93 -4.50
CA ALA A 178 -14.81 -10.92 -5.68
C ALA A 178 -16.01 -10.00 -5.49
N THR A 179 -16.69 -10.08 -4.34
CA THR A 179 -17.79 -9.19 -3.98
C THR A 179 -17.36 -7.72 -4.00
N TRP A 180 -16.23 -7.39 -3.36
CA TRP A 180 -15.68 -6.03 -3.38
C TRP A 180 -15.33 -5.55 -4.79
N LYS A 181 -14.79 -6.45 -5.63
CA LYS A 181 -14.45 -6.10 -7.00
C LYS A 181 -15.69 -5.83 -7.85
N VAL A 182 -16.72 -6.66 -7.74
CA VAL A 182 -18.00 -6.42 -8.42
C VAL A 182 -18.56 -5.08 -7.99
N LYS A 183 -18.69 -4.85 -6.68
CA LYS A 183 -19.19 -3.61 -6.09
C LYS A 183 -18.45 -2.36 -6.58
N ARG A 184 -17.11 -2.41 -6.62
CA ARG A 184 -16.27 -1.29 -7.09
C ARG A 184 -16.40 -1.05 -8.60
N ASP A 185 -16.26 -2.10 -9.39
CA ASP A 185 -16.11 -1.96 -10.85
C ASP A 185 -17.46 -1.67 -11.54
N THR A 186 -18.57 -2.15 -10.98
CA THR A 186 -19.93 -1.77 -11.45
C THR A 186 -20.22 -0.31 -11.18
N ARG A 187 -19.80 0.25 -10.03
CA ARG A 187 -20.11 1.63 -9.66
C ARG A 187 -19.18 2.67 -10.26
N LYS A 188 -17.86 2.37 -10.19
CA LYS A 188 -16.84 3.38 -10.53
C LYS A 188 -16.29 3.26 -11.95
N ARG A 189 -16.50 2.11 -12.63
CA ARG A 189 -15.86 1.80 -13.91
C ARG A 189 -16.85 1.47 -15.02
N GLY A 190 -18.15 1.45 -14.72
CA GLY A 190 -19.21 1.24 -15.71
C GLY A 190 -19.33 -0.19 -16.25
N TYR A 191 -18.70 -1.18 -15.60
CA TYR A 191 -18.87 -2.59 -15.95
C TYR A 191 -20.17 -3.16 -15.37
N ASN A 192 -20.76 -4.15 -16.03
CA ASN A 192 -21.78 -4.99 -15.41
C ASN A 192 -21.14 -6.15 -14.62
N GLU A 193 -21.91 -6.82 -13.78
CA GLU A 193 -21.44 -7.90 -12.91
C GLU A 193 -20.81 -9.06 -13.72
N GLU A 194 -21.46 -9.48 -14.81
CA GLU A 194 -20.98 -10.56 -15.65
C GLU A 194 -19.59 -10.27 -16.26
N GLN A 195 -19.39 -9.04 -16.73
CA GLN A 195 -18.09 -8.57 -17.23
C GLN A 195 -17.00 -8.60 -16.15
N VAL A 196 -17.35 -8.22 -14.91
CA VAL A 196 -16.40 -8.26 -13.79
C VAL A 196 -16.03 -9.69 -13.42
N LEU A 197 -17.01 -10.59 -13.35
CA LEU A 197 -16.78 -12.01 -13.04
C LEU A 197 -15.95 -12.69 -14.16
N GLU A 198 -16.19 -12.35 -15.41
CA GLU A 198 -15.38 -12.85 -16.52
C GLU A 198 -13.94 -12.32 -16.46
N GLN A 199 -13.75 -11.06 -16.12
CA GLN A 199 -12.41 -10.51 -15.90
C GLN A 199 -11.68 -11.20 -14.73
N LEU A 200 -12.37 -11.54 -13.66
CA LEU A 200 -11.81 -12.30 -12.55
C LEU A 200 -11.32 -13.67 -13.01
N ARG A 201 -12.16 -14.40 -13.76
CA ARG A 201 -11.79 -15.72 -14.31
C ARG A 201 -10.56 -15.64 -15.23
N LYS A 202 -10.53 -14.68 -16.15
CA LYS A 202 -9.41 -14.48 -17.08
C LYS A 202 -8.09 -14.13 -16.39
N ARG A 203 -8.16 -13.40 -15.27
CA ARG A 203 -6.98 -12.95 -14.50
C ARG A 203 -6.51 -13.93 -13.43
N GLU A 204 -7.30 -14.94 -13.13
CA GLU A 204 -6.99 -15.92 -12.08
C GLU A 204 -5.65 -16.64 -12.29
N PRO A 205 -5.27 -17.09 -13.50
CA PRO A 205 -3.95 -17.68 -13.73
C PRO A 205 -2.80 -16.74 -13.37
N ASP A 206 -2.87 -15.48 -13.80
CA ASP A 206 -1.83 -14.49 -13.52
C ASP A 206 -1.80 -14.10 -12.04
N SER A 207 -2.96 -14.01 -11.38
CA SER A 207 -3.02 -13.78 -9.94
C SER A 207 -2.31 -14.89 -9.17
N LYS A 208 -2.57 -16.16 -9.53
CA LYS A 208 -1.90 -17.32 -8.93
C LYS A 208 -0.39 -17.36 -9.20
N ALA A 209 0.00 -16.97 -10.42
CA ALA A 209 1.40 -17.03 -10.83
C ALA A 209 2.24 -15.88 -10.26
N PHE A 210 1.70 -14.66 -10.21
CA PHE A 210 2.51 -13.46 -9.99
C PHE A 210 2.11 -12.64 -8.76
N ILE A 211 0.83 -12.62 -8.36
CA ILE A 211 0.39 -11.77 -7.24
C ILE A 211 0.43 -12.52 -5.92
N ARG A 212 -0.28 -13.65 -5.82
CA ARG A 212 -0.40 -14.42 -4.56
C ARG A 212 0.93 -14.94 -4.01
N PRO A 213 1.93 -15.34 -4.85
CA PRO A 213 3.22 -15.77 -4.33
C PRO A 213 4.01 -14.69 -3.60
N GLN A 214 3.69 -13.39 -3.81
CA GLN A 214 4.36 -12.29 -3.13
C GLN A 214 4.05 -12.24 -1.63
N ARG A 215 2.93 -12.86 -1.17
CA ARG A 215 2.57 -13.02 0.23
C ARG A 215 3.70 -13.58 1.09
N LYS A 216 4.51 -14.47 0.54
CA LYS A 216 5.66 -15.08 1.26
C LYS A 216 6.75 -14.08 1.66
N TRP A 217 6.79 -12.91 1.03
CA TRP A 217 7.80 -11.88 1.27
C TRP A 217 7.32 -10.77 2.22
N ALA A 218 6.04 -10.77 2.58
CA ALA A 218 5.50 -9.78 3.49
C ALA A 218 5.99 -10.01 4.92
N ASP A 219 6.17 -8.94 5.68
CA ASP A 219 6.43 -8.94 7.11
C ASP A 219 5.12 -9.10 7.89
N MET A 220 4.05 -8.50 7.36
CA MET A 220 2.69 -8.59 7.88
C MET A 220 1.72 -9.05 6.81
N VAL A 221 0.74 -9.90 7.17
CA VAL A 221 -0.35 -10.30 6.28
C VAL A 221 -1.69 -9.96 6.93
N VAL A 222 -2.51 -9.18 6.22
CA VAL A 222 -3.85 -8.76 6.68
C VAL A 222 -4.91 -9.55 5.93
N SER A 223 -5.82 -10.16 6.66
CA SER A 223 -6.98 -10.86 6.11
C SER A 223 -8.25 -10.38 6.80
N PHE A 224 -9.19 -9.84 6.04
CA PHE A 224 -10.53 -9.49 6.49
C PHE A 224 -11.48 -10.64 6.18
N TYR A 225 -12.36 -11.02 7.09
CA TYR A 225 -13.31 -12.10 6.87
C TYR A 225 -14.61 -11.88 7.66
N PRO A 226 -15.74 -12.34 7.14
CA PRO A 226 -17.00 -12.27 7.87
C PRO A 226 -16.93 -13.11 9.15
N PRO A 227 -17.44 -12.63 10.30
CA PRO A 227 -17.54 -13.42 11.50
C PRO A 227 -18.38 -14.69 11.26
N GLU A 228 -18.04 -15.79 11.97
CA GLU A 228 -18.70 -17.09 11.78
C GLU A 228 -20.23 -17.02 11.93
N ALA A 229 -20.74 -16.16 12.82
CA ALA A 229 -22.15 -15.95 13.06
C ALA A 229 -22.91 -15.21 11.92
N ASN A 230 -22.18 -14.52 11.01
CA ASN A 230 -22.76 -13.60 10.02
C ASN A 230 -22.34 -13.87 8.58
N GLN A 231 -21.96 -15.10 8.24
CA GLN A 231 -21.47 -15.46 6.89
C GLN A 231 -22.43 -15.10 5.73
N ASN A 232 -23.70 -14.76 6.03
CA ASN A 232 -24.73 -14.47 5.03
C ASN A 232 -25.16 -13.01 4.94
N ASN A 233 -24.70 -12.10 5.81
CA ASN A 233 -25.27 -10.75 5.86
C ASN A 233 -24.53 -9.68 5.05
N GLY A 234 -23.36 -9.95 4.48
CA GLY A 234 -22.65 -9.04 3.58
C GLY A 234 -22.30 -7.66 4.15
N ASP A 235 -22.26 -7.52 5.47
CA ASP A 235 -21.95 -6.27 6.16
C ASP A 235 -20.42 -6.09 6.25
N ASP A 236 -19.88 -5.24 5.38
CA ASP A 236 -18.45 -4.91 5.35
C ASP A 236 -17.96 -4.16 6.61
N LEU A 237 -18.87 -3.77 7.52
CA LEU A 237 -18.53 -3.03 8.75
C LEU A 237 -18.08 -3.96 9.88
N LEU A 238 -18.62 -5.17 9.92
CA LEU A 238 -18.41 -6.15 11.00
C LEU A 238 -17.46 -7.27 10.58
N LEU A 239 -16.44 -6.96 9.78
CA LEU A 239 -15.44 -7.95 9.40
C LEU A 239 -14.43 -8.13 10.54
N ASP A 240 -14.19 -9.38 10.90
CA ASP A 240 -13.04 -9.75 11.70
C ASP A 240 -11.74 -9.57 10.89
N VAL A 241 -10.65 -9.33 11.59
CA VAL A 241 -9.34 -9.17 10.94
C VAL A 241 -8.31 -10.07 11.59
N ASN A 242 -7.57 -10.80 10.76
CA ASN A 242 -6.35 -11.47 11.16
C ASN A 242 -5.14 -10.68 10.64
N LEU A 243 -4.33 -10.19 11.55
CA LEU A 243 -3.04 -9.58 11.26
C LEU A 243 -1.94 -10.56 11.66
N ILE A 244 -1.38 -11.27 10.68
CA ILE A 244 -0.26 -12.19 10.86
C ILE A 244 1.03 -11.39 10.91
N LEU A 245 1.81 -11.57 11.97
CA LEU A 245 3.10 -10.91 12.21
C LEU A 245 4.22 -11.93 12.07
N ARG A 246 5.16 -11.66 11.19
CA ARG A 246 6.33 -12.52 10.99
C ARG A 246 7.54 -11.94 11.69
N PRO A 247 8.45 -12.76 12.25
CA PRO A 247 9.63 -12.28 12.95
C PRO A 247 10.72 -11.78 11.97
N THR A 248 10.34 -10.91 11.04
CA THR A 248 11.21 -10.35 9.98
C THR A 248 11.53 -8.89 10.19
N ILE A 249 10.78 -8.22 11.07
CA ILE A 249 10.99 -6.83 11.50
C ILE A 249 10.79 -6.74 13.00
N PRO A 250 11.31 -5.70 13.69
CA PRO A 250 10.97 -5.42 15.07
C PRO A 250 9.47 -5.16 15.22
N HIS A 251 8.86 -5.73 16.25
CA HIS A 251 7.46 -5.52 16.60
C HIS A 251 7.34 -4.73 17.90
N PRO A 252 6.26 -3.94 18.09
CA PRO A 252 5.91 -3.39 19.39
C PRO A 252 5.66 -4.50 20.43
N GLU A 253 5.85 -4.21 21.71
CA GLU A 253 5.57 -5.16 22.81
C GLU A 253 4.05 -5.23 23.07
N LEU A 254 3.33 -5.86 22.16
CA LEU A 254 1.85 -5.91 22.15
C LEU A 254 1.27 -6.61 23.38
N SER A 255 1.94 -7.63 23.92
CA SER A 255 1.48 -8.33 25.13
C SER A 255 1.36 -7.38 26.32
N ARG A 256 2.30 -6.46 26.49
CA ARG A 256 2.26 -5.42 27.53
C ARG A 256 1.09 -4.46 27.34
N ILE A 257 0.82 -4.13 26.09
CA ILE A 257 -0.26 -3.24 25.69
C ILE A 257 -1.62 -3.89 25.93
N LEU A 258 -1.81 -5.14 25.49
CA LEU A 258 -3.09 -5.84 25.55
C LEU A 258 -3.46 -6.30 26.98
N ASN A 259 -2.48 -6.47 27.87
CA ASN A 259 -2.69 -6.97 29.24
C ASN A 259 -2.63 -5.86 30.31
N ALA A 260 -2.60 -4.57 29.95
CA ALA A 260 -2.59 -3.48 30.90
C ALA A 260 -3.91 -3.47 31.72
N GLU A 261 -3.81 -3.30 33.05
CA GLU A 261 -4.98 -3.22 33.93
C GLU A 261 -5.89 -2.04 33.55
N GLY A 262 -7.20 -2.31 33.48
CA GLY A 262 -8.19 -1.29 33.10
C GLY A 262 -8.30 -1.03 31.60
N ASN A 263 -7.66 -1.85 30.80
CA ASN A 263 -7.64 -1.75 29.34
C ASN A 263 -8.75 -2.59 28.71
N HIS A 264 -9.53 -2.01 27.79
CA HIS A 264 -10.60 -2.69 27.06
C HIS A 264 -10.12 -3.27 25.71
N LEU A 265 -8.86 -3.04 25.30
CA LEU A 265 -8.31 -3.53 24.03
C LEU A 265 -8.27 -5.05 23.95
N GLY A 266 -7.99 -5.74 25.08
CA GLY A 266 -8.01 -7.21 25.14
C GLY A 266 -9.34 -7.85 24.81
N ALA A 267 -10.46 -7.09 24.85
CA ALA A 267 -11.76 -7.56 24.39
C ALA A 267 -11.90 -7.51 22.87
N ALA A 268 -11.19 -6.58 22.19
CA ALA A 268 -11.25 -6.40 20.75
C ALA A 268 -10.05 -7.01 20.00
N ILE A 269 -8.91 -7.16 20.65
CA ILE A 269 -7.68 -7.65 20.04
C ILE A 269 -7.13 -8.79 20.89
N ARG A 270 -6.95 -9.95 20.26
CA ARG A 270 -6.29 -11.11 20.89
C ARG A 270 -4.98 -11.42 20.20
N LEU A 271 -3.93 -11.60 20.99
CA LEU A 271 -2.64 -12.06 20.51
C LEU A 271 -2.54 -13.58 20.70
N GLY A 272 -2.30 -14.28 19.61
CA GLY A 272 -2.14 -15.73 19.59
C GLY A 272 -0.91 -16.17 18.82
N LEU A 273 -0.56 -17.45 18.99
CA LEU A 273 0.46 -18.12 18.17
C LEU A 273 -0.21 -18.93 17.07
N SER A 274 0.34 -18.88 15.87
CA SER A 274 -0.17 -19.61 14.72
C SER A 274 0.96 -20.11 13.83
N ARG A 275 0.62 -20.71 12.71
CA ARG A 275 1.56 -21.09 11.65
C ARG A 275 1.14 -20.48 10.32
N ASP A 276 2.06 -19.83 9.66
CA ASP A 276 1.89 -19.34 8.31
C ASP A 276 2.95 -19.91 7.38
N MET A 277 2.51 -20.61 6.33
CA MET A 277 3.41 -21.32 5.39
C MET A 277 4.40 -22.27 6.11
N GLY A 278 3.94 -22.94 7.17
CA GLY A 278 4.73 -23.88 7.97
C GLY A 278 5.66 -23.23 9.01
N LYS A 279 5.75 -21.92 9.08
CA LYS A 279 6.57 -21.17 10.04
C LYS A 279 5.74 -20.68 11.23
N PRO A 280 6.29 -20.63 12.45
CA PRO A 280 5.61 -20.01 13.57
C PRO A 280 5.48 -18.49 13.34
N VAL A 281 4.33 -17.96 13.69
CA VAL A 281 4.00 -16.54 13.57
C VAL A 281 3.14 -16.11 14.75
N ASP A 282 3.20 -14.85 15.10
CA ASP A 282 2.20 -14.23 15.95
C ASP A 282 0.99 -13.82 15.09
N ILE A 283 -0.20 -13.88 15.69
CA ILE A 283 -1.44 -13.45 15.05
C ILE A 283 -2.18 -12.51 15.98
N LEU A 284 -2.56 -11.36 15.48
CA LEU A 284 -3.52 -10.46 16.12
C LEU A 284 -4.88 -10.70 15.49
N GLU A 285 -5.81 -11.19 16.28
CA GLU A 285 -7.21 -11.35 15.90
C GLU A 285 -7.96 -10.11 16.39
N ILE A 286 -8.54 -9.35 15.47
CA ILE A 286 -9.33 -8.14 15.75
C ILE A 286 -10.80 -8.47 15.52
N ASP A 287 -11.62 -8.29 16.56
CA ASP A 287 -13.04 -8.57 16.54
C ASP A 287 -13.79 -7.55 15.64
N GLY A 288 -14.67 -8.04 14.78
CA GLY A 288 -15.53 -7.22 13.93
C GLY A 288 -16.46 -6.28 14.69
N GLN A 289 -16.73 -6.57 15.97
CA GLN A 289 -17.54 -5.75 16.87
C GLN A 289 -16.74 -4.72 17.67
N ALA A 290 -15.43 -4.53 17.36
CA ALA A 290 -14.64 -3.49 17.97
C ALA A 290 -15.32 -2.11 17.88
N ASN A 291 -15.10 -1.26 18.87
CA ASN A 291 -15.80 0.01 19.03
C ASN A 291 -14.83 1.22 19.08
N LEU A 292 -15.40 2.42 19.10
CA LEU A 292 -14.66 3.68 19.12
C LEU A 292 -13.75 3.83 20.35
N GLU A 293 -14.17 3.34 21.50
CA GLU A 293 -13.40 3.46 22.75
C GLU A 293 -12.09 2.70 22.65
N GLN A 294 -12.14 1.49 22.11
CA GLN A 294 -10.96 0.64 21.87
C GLN A 294 -9.99 1.25 20.83
N VAL A 295 -10.52 1.90 19.79
CA VAL A 295 -9.68 2.63 18.83
C VAL A 295 -8.95 3.80 19.51
N ARG A 296 -9.66 4.61 20.33
CA ARG A 296 -9.08 5.72 21.07
C ARG A 296 -8.03 5.27 22.09
N GLU A 297 -8.24 4.13 22.70
CA GLU A 297 -7.31 3.56 23.67
C GLU A 297 -6.00 3.13 22.98
N LEU A 298 -6.07 2.42 21.85
CA LEU A 298 -4.89 2.08 21.07
C LEU A 298 -4.15 3.34 20.57
N GLU A 299 -4.89 4.32 20.06
CA GLU A 299 -4.35 5.60 19.62
C GLU A 299 -3.58 6.31 20.73
N LYS A 300 -4.19 6.43 21.92
CA LYS A 300 -3.55 7.04 23.09
C LYS A 300 -2.26 6.34 23.49
N MET A 301 -2.24 5.02 23.43
CA MET A 301 -1.05 4.22 23.74
C MET A 301 0.05 4.43 22.70
N MET A 302 -0.28 4.40 21.42
CA MET A 302 0.67 4.69 20.35
C MET A 302 1.30 6.09 20.52
N CYS A 303 0.50 7.10 20.87
CA CYS A 303 0.98 8.45 21.10
C CYS A 303 1.90 8.56 22.33
N SER A 304 1.70 7.73 23.35
CA SER A 304 2.60 7.70 24.52
C SER A 304 3.96 7.06 24.20
N GLU A 305 3.99 6.06 23.32
CA GLU A 305 5.19 5.36 22.91
C GLU A 305 5.95 6.08 21.77
N VAL A 306 5.23 6.85 20.96
CA VAL A 306 5.75 7.60 19.82
C VAL A 306 5.28 9.05 19.89
N PRO A 307 5.92 9.89 20.71
CA PRO A 307 5.42 11.23 21.06
C PRO A 307 5.14 12.17 19.89
N TYR A 308 5.87 12.02 18.75
CA TYR A 308 5.64 12.86 17.58
C TYR A 308 4.33 12.52 16.83
N LEU A 309 3.72 11.36 17.08
CA LEU A 309 2.39 11.03 16.56
C LEU A 309 1.27 11.81 17.26
N GLY A 310 1.49 12.31 18.48
CA GLY A 310 0.51 13.07 19.24
C GLY A 310 -0.05 14.29 18.50
N GLN A 311 0.66 14.78 17.48
CA GLN A 311 0.19 15.86 16.62
C GLN A 311 -0.84 15.38 15.56
N PHE A 312 -0.85 14.10 15.24
CA PHE A 312 -1.65 13.51 14.17
C PHE A 312 -2.71 12.53 14.68
N CYS A 313 -2.54 12.03 15.90
CA CYS A 313 -3.48 11.14 16.57
C CYS A 313 -4.65 11.95 17.16
N SER A 314 -5.68 12.16 16.38
CA SER A 314 -6.98 12.64 16.87
C SER A 314 -8.07 12.10 15.94
N LEU A 315 -8.85 11.15 16.44
CA LEU A 315 -10.03 10.65 15.72
C LEU A 315 -11.01 11.77 15.34
N GLU A 316 -11.05 12.86 16.09
CA GLU A 316 -11.87 14.04 15.78
C GLU A 316 -11.33 14.81 14.57
N GLY A 317 -10.01 14.70 14.26
CA GLY A 317 -9.36 15.24 13.07
C GLY A 317 -9.16 14.20 11.95
N ASN A 318 -9.22 12.91 12.26
CA ASN A 318 -8.91 11.81 11.34
C ASN A 318 -10.12 11.40 10.50
N GLN A 319 -10.36 12.12 9.42
CA GLN A 319 -11.53 11.89 8.57
C GLN A 319 -11.48 10.59 7.75
N GLU A 320 -10.33 9.95 7.50
CA GLU A 320 -10.19 8.74 6.69
C GLU A 320 -9.89 7.45 7.50
N LEU A 321 -9.58 7.57 8.80
CA LEU A 321 -9.30 6.41 9.65
C LEU A 321 -10.54 5.53 9.82
N GLY A 322 -10.45 4.27 9.41
CA GLY A 322 -11.55 3.31 9.45
C GLY A 322 -12.67 3.55 8.45
N LYS A 323 -12.53 4.48 7.51
CA LYS A 323 -13.58 4.76 6.52
C LYS A 323 -13.65 3.73 5.41
N LEU A 324 -14.89 3.37 5.10
CA LEU A 324 -15.29 2.51 3.98
C LEU A 324 -16.31 3.23 3.10
N THR A 325 -16.39 2.82 1.84
CA THR A 325 -17.51 3.21 0.96
C THR A 325 -18.55 2.09 1.00
N GLY A 326 -19.70 2.38 1.54
CA GLY A 326 -20.82 1.45 1.67
C GLY A 326 -21.48 1.06 0.34
N THR A 327 -22.60 0.34 0.44
CA THR A 327 -23.28 -0.24 -0.73
C THR A 327 -23.97 0.80 -1.59
N THR A 328 -24.43 1.90 -1.05
CA THR A 328 -25.09 3.01 -1.78
C THR A 328 -24.13 4.15 -2.12
N GLY A 329 -22.85 4.04 -1.70
CA GLY A 329 -21.82 5.08 -1.91
C GLY A 329 -21.60 5.97 -0.69
N GLU A 330 -22.36 5.72 0.38
CA GLU A 330 -22.22 6.37 1.68
C GLU A 330 -20.87 6.10 2.32
N THR A 331 -20.40 7.02 3.15
CA THR A 331 -19.23 6.78 3.97
C THR A 331 -19.64 6.07 5.25
N LEU A 332 -19.04 4.92 5.49
CA LEU A 332 -19.24 4.09 6.68
C LEU A 332 -17.98 4.06 7.54
N GLN A 333 -18.13 3.83 8.84
CA GLN A 333 -17.04 3.74 9.79
C GLN A 333 -16.87 2.30 10.26
N SER A 334 -15.67 1.73 10.04
CA SER A 334 -15.27 0.40 10.52
C SER A 334 -14.14 0.54 11.55
N TYR A 335 -14.44 0.18 12.79
CA TYR A 335 -13.46 0.22 13.87
C TYR A 335 -12.39 -0.89 13.77
N PRO A 336 -12.72 -2.14 13.32
CA PRO A 336 -11.69 -3.13 13.03
C PRO A 336 -10.68 -2.66 11.96
N LEU A 337 -11.15 -1.96 10.92
CA LEU A 337 -10.26 -1.35 9.94
C LEU A 337 -9.39 -0.25 10.57
N ALA A 338 -9.97 0.61 11.41
CA ALA A 338 -9.22 1.65 12.11
C ALA A 338 -8.11 1.06 13.00
N LEU A 339 -8.42 0.04 13.80
CA LEU A 339 -7.43 -0.69 14.61
C LEU A 339 -6.33 -1.31 13.74
N THR A 340 -6.69 -1.90 12.60
CA THR A 340 -5.72 -2.46 11.65
C THR A 340 -4.78 -1.40 11.10
N GLN A 341 -5.31 -0.25 10.71
CA GLN A 341 -4.51 0.88 10.20
C GLN A 341 -3.56 1.43 11.26
N LEU A 342 -4.02 1.59 12.51
CA LEU A 342 -3.19 2.00 13.63
C LEU A 342 -2.08 0.99 13.92
N LEU A 343 -2.40 -0.30 14.01
CA LEU A 343 -1.42 -1.36 14.29
C LEU A 343 -0.34 -1.44 13.20
N ILE A 344 -0.70 -1.35 11.92
CA ILE A 344 0.29 -1.34 10.83
C ILE A 344 1.19 -0.11 10.93
N THR A 345 0.60 1.06 11.20
CA THR A 345 1.37 2.29 11.40
C THR A 345 2.33 2.14 12.58
N TYR A 346 1.88 1.59 13.69
CA TYR A 346 2.71 1.37 14.86
C TYR A 346 3.91 0.44 14.56
N HIS A 347 3.67 -0.69 13.88
CA HIS A 347 4.74 -1.58 13.43
C HIS A 347 5.72 -0.90 12.47
N MET A 348 5.22 -0.09 11.54
CA MET A 348 6.04 0.69 10.62
C MET A 348 6.98 1.65 11.36
N LEU A 349 6.46 2.38 12.32
CA LEU A 349 7.24 3.35 13.09
C LEU A 349 8.27 2.66 13.99
N LYS A 350 7.89 1.52 14.57
CA LYS A 350 8.80 0.71 15.40
C LYS A 350 9.93 0.09 14.58
N ALA A 351 9.64 -0.37 13.36
CA ALA A 351 10.66 -0.93 12.45
C ALA A 351 11.61 0.15 11.89
N ALA A 352 11.19 1.41 11.91
CA ALA A 352 11.95 2.55 11.40
C ALA A 352 12.81 3.26 12.48
N SER A 353 12.50 3.03 13.77
CA SER A 353 13.26 3.54 14.92
C SER A 353 14.49 2.67 15.23
#